data_edde486260e156dcde8874289b2611d8
#
_entry.id   edde486260e156dcde8874289b2611d8
#
_cell.length_a   1.000
_cell.length_b   1.000
_cell.length_c   1.000
_cell.angle_alpha   90.00
_cell.angle_beta   90.00
_cell.angle_gamma   90.00
#
_symmetry.space_group_name_H-M   'P 1'
#
loop_
_entity.id
_entity.type
_entity.pdbx_description
1 polymer ?
#
loop_
_entity_poly.entity_id
_entity_poly.type
_entity_poly.pdbx_seq_one_letter_code
_entity_poly.pdbx_strand_id
1 'polypeptide(L)'
;MIKKLTFILLAAGCTQVMYAQSTEKNEKFLENKTLFEELTNVKKKQDKFNLFLNMQGSFDANFRDGFEEGAFKMRQLRIETKGNINNWLSYRYRQRLNRSNDSSGNIDNLPTSIDIAGIGVKLGKGFSIFAGKQCTAYGGIEFDLNPIEIYEYSDMIENMSNFMTGLNIGYDINAHQQLNLQILDSRNGSFNKTYGVETEDGEQPTIESGKLPLVYTLNWNGNFNDVFKTRWSASIMNEAKDKNLYYFAFGNELNLNKFNMFLDFMYSKEGIDRKGIMTGITGSMEGHNAFDAGYFS
;
A
#
# COMPACT_ATOMS: atom_id res chain seq x y z
N MET A 1 23.41 19.69 3.12
CA MET A 1 22.96 18.30 2.79
C MET A 1 23.54 17.37 3.84
N ILE A 2 22.73 17.00 4.83
CA ILE A 2 23.19 16.19 5.97
C ILE A 2 22.89 14.74 5.59
N LYS A 3 23.92 13.94 5.34
CA LYS A 3 23.78 12.51 5.15
C LYS A 3 23.50 11.85 6.51
N LYS A 4 22.29 11.40 6.73
CA LYS A 4 22.00 10.49 7.85
C LYS A 4 22.57 9.12 7.47
N LEU A 5 23.61 8.70 8.16
CA LEU A 5 24.13 7.35 8.06
C LEU A 5 23.39 6.51 9.11
N THR A 6 22.38 5.76 8.69
CA THR A 6 21.68 4.83 9.57
C THR A 6 22.39 3.48 9.50
N PHE A 7 23.13 3.12 10.54
CA PHE A 7 23.72 1.79 10.67
C PHE A 7 22.69 0.85 11.29
N ILE A 8 22.35 -0.22 10.58
CA ILE A 8 21.43 -1.24 11.05
C ILE A 8 22.22 -2.45 11.46
N LEU A 9 22.24 -2.71 12.77
CA LEU A 9 22.62 -4.03 13.27
C LEU A 9 21.35 -4.88 13.27
N LEU A 10 21.20 -5.75 12.27
CA LEU A 10 20.24 -6.83 12.36
C LEU A 10 20.69 -7.77 13.46
N ALA A 11 19.96 -7.77 14.58
CA ALA A 11 20.16 -8.78 15.62
C ALA A 11 19.91 -10.16 14.98
N ALA A 12 20.86 -11.03 15.18
CA ALA A 12 20.92 -12.39 14.69
C ALA A 12 19.58 -13.14 14.83
N GLY A 13 18.90 -13.31 13.72
CA GLY A 13 17.64 -14.05 13.60
C GLY A 13 17.21 -14.18 12.16
N CYS A 14 17.71 -13.32 11.28
CA CYS A 14 17.45 -13.38 9.83
C CYS A 14 18.76 -13.57 9.06
N THR A 15 19.56 -14.55 9.44
CA THR A 15 20.49 -15.16 8.51
C THR A 15 19.71 -16.18 7.72
N GLN A 16 19.78 -15.98 6.45
CA GLN A 16 19.27 -16.87 5.42
C GLN A 16 18.01 -16.31 4.75
N VAL A 17 18.00 -16.08 3.51
CA VAL A 17 18.65 -16.93 2.49
C VAL A 17 18.79 -16.13 1.23
N MET A 18 19.97 -15.74 0.88
CA MET A 18 20.31 -15.80 -0.52
C MET A 18 20.87 -17.21 -0.78
N TYR A 19 20.02 -18.17 -1.04
CA TYR A 19 20.45 -19.35 -1.73
C TYR A 19 20.26 -19.16 -3.22
N ALA A 20 21.38 -19.02 -3.91
CA ALA A 20 21.46 -19.29 -5.32
C ALA A 20 20.82 -20.64 -5.62
N GLN A 21 19.80 -20.65 -6.46
CA GLN A 21 19.17 -21.85 -6.94
C GLN A 21 20.21 -22.70 -7.66
N SER A 22 20.55 -23.82 -7.07
CA SER A 22 21.22 -24.89 -7.81
C SER A 22 20.14 -25.66 -8.59
N THR A 23 20.38 -25.74 -9.86
CA THR A 23 19.70 -26.55 -10.86
C THR A 23 19.59 -28.01 -10.42
N GLU A 24 18.36 -28.46 -10.14
CA GLU A 24 17.96 -29.83 -10.48
C GLU A 24 16.46 -29.85 -10.78
N LYS A 25 16.15 -30.28 -12.00
CA LYS A 25 14.83 -30.64 -12.44
C LYS A 25 14.34 -31.82 -11.59
N ASN A 26 13.41 -31.54 -10.68
CA ASN A 26 12.35 -32.49 -10.37
C ASN A 26 11.23 -31.75 -9.64
N GLU A 27 10.07 -31.88 -10.21
CA GLU A 27 8.77 -31.37 -9.80
C GLU A 27 8.48 -31.64 -8.32
N LYS A 28 8.61 -30.60 -7.53
CA LYS A 28 7.75 -30.27 -6.41
C LYS A 28 7.87 -28.77 -6.30
N PHE A 29 6.77 -28.06 -6.53
CA PHE A 29 6.62 -26.69 -6.07
C PHE A 29 7.15 -26.65 -4.65
N LEU A 30 8.33 -26.09 -4.46
CA LEU A 30 8.80 -25.68 -3.14
C LEU A 30 7.81 -24.60 -2.72
N GLU A 31 6.79 -25.02 -1.97
CA GLU A 31 5.96 -24.10 -1.23
C GLU A 31 6.94 -23.25 -0.41
N ASN A 32 7.06 -21.97 -0.74
CA ASN A 32 7.82 -21.03 0.05
C ASN A 32 7.17 -20.99 1.43
N LYS A 33 7.71 -21.77 2.35
CA LYS A 33 7.26 -21.79 3.73
C LYS A 33 7.58 -20.44 4.31
N THR A 34 6.58 -19.78 4.87
CA THR A 34 6.84 -18.59 5.66
C THR A 34 7.65 -18.98 6.90
N LEU A 35 8.40 -18.06 7.46
CA LEU A 35 9.13 -18.29 8.72
C LEU A 35 8.19 -18.84 9.81
N PHE A 36 6.94 -18.42 9.81
CA PHE A 36 5.91 -18.92 10.71
C PHE A 36 5.60 -20.41 10.48
N GLU A 37 5.46 -20.83 9.23
CA GLU A 37 5.24 -22.25 8.89
C GLU A 37 6.42 -23.12 9.26
N GLU A 38 7.62 -22.60 9.16
CA GLU A 38 8.84 -23.29 9.55
C GLU A 38 8.98 -23.40 11.07
N LEU A 39 8.73 -22.32 11.80
CA LEU A 39 8.84 -22.26 13.25
C LEU A 39 7.70 -22.99 14.00
N THR A 40 6.50 -23.00 13.42
CA THR A 40 5.33 -23.60 14.06
C THR A 40 4.98 -24.99 13.55
N ASN A 41 5.73 -25.55 12.60
CA ASN A 41 5.44 -26.83 11.93
C ASN A 41 4.03 -26.89 11.33
N VAL A 42 3.47 -25.75 10.89
CA VAL A 42 2.19 -25.72 10.21
C VAL A 42 2.36 -26.33 8.83
N LYS A 43 2.07 -27.63 8.75
CA LYS A 43 2.34 -28.45 7.55
C LYS A 43 1.37 -28.21 6.39
N LYS A 44 0.27 -27.48 6.60
CA LYS A 44 -0.75 -27.28 5.54
C LYS A 44 -1.52 -25.98 5.74
N LYS A 45 -1.54 -25.12 4.73
CA LYS A 45 -2.48 -23.99 4.67
C LYS A 45 -3.89 -24.52 4.48
N GLN A 46 -4.81 -24.00 5.29
CA GLN A 46 -6.24 -24.32 5.09
C GLN A 46 -6.84 -23.32 4.11
N ASP A 47 -7.63 -23.80 3.15
CA ASP A 47 -8.27 -22.91 2.19
C ASP A 47 -9.25 -21.94 2.87
N LYS A 48 -9.91 -22.40 3.93
CA LYS A 48 -10.98 -21.63 4.59
C LYS A 48 -10.50 -20.59 5.59
N PHE A 49 -9.38 -20.84 6.27
CA PHE A 49 -8.85 -19.93 7.29
C PHE A 49 -7.33 -20.02 7.35
N ASN A 50 -6.68 -18.87 7.19
CA ASN A 50 -5.24 -18.72 7.40
C ASN A 50 -5.02 -17.50 8.28
N LEU A 51 -4.15 -17.65 9.29
CA LEU A 51 -3.74 -16.59 10.20
C LEU A 51 -2.25 -16.32 10.00
N PHE A 52 -1.88 -15.05 9.85
CA PHE A 52 -0.50 -14.61 9.70
C PHE A 52 -0.21 -13.53 10.75
N LEU A 53 0.98 -13.58 11.31
CA LEU A 53 1.54 -12.53 12.16
C LEU A 53 2.84 -12.05 11.50
N ASN A 54 2.84 -10.80 11.03
CA ASN A 54 4.00 -10.19 10.41
C ASN A 54 4.64 -9.21 11.39
N MET A 55 5.93 -9.38 11.65
CA MET A 55 6.69 -8.55 12.58
C MET A 55 7.99 -8.08 11.93
N GLN A 56 8.35 -6.82 12.18
CA GLN A 56 9.64 -6.26 11.79
C GLN A 56 10.15 -5.38 12.92
N GLY A 57 11.31 -5.74 13.47
CA GLY A 57 12.02 -4.96 14.47
C GLY A 57 13.32 -4.41 13.91
N SER A 58 13.80 -3.30 14.46
CA SER A 58 15.08 -2.70 14.14
C SER A 58 15.74 -2.14 15.38
N PHE A 59 17.05 -1.98 15.32
CA PHE A 59 17.79 -1.07 16.19
C PHE A 59 18.24 0.10 15.32
N ASP A 60 17.72 1.29 15.61
CA ASP A 60 18.07 2.50 14.88
C ASP A 60 19.12 3.26 15.68
N ALA A 61 20.19 3.68 15.04
CA ALA A 61 21.23 4.53 15.62
C ALA A 61 21.43 5.76 14.76
N ASN A 62 21.33 6.93 15.35
CA ASN A 62 21.52 8.22 14.70
C ASN A 62 22.92 8.74 14.97
N PHE A 63 23.58 9.22 13.92
CA PHE A 63 24.89 9.82 13.98
C PHE A 63 24.87 11.18 13.27
N ARG A 64 25.33 12.22 14.02
CA ARG A 64 25.63 13.52 13.46
C ARG A 64 26.95 13.92 14.04
N ASP A 65 27.99 14.22 13.75
CA ASP A 65 29.26 14.54 14.44
C ASP A 65 29.64 13.58 15.57
N GLY A 66 29.03 12.40 15.64
CA GLY A 66 29.16 11.37 16.66
C GLY A 66 27.87 10.59 16.87
N PHE A 67 27.88 9.66 17.84
CA PHE A 67 26.65 8.94 18.21
C PHE A 67 25.72 9.90 18.98
N GLU A 68 24.50 10.05 18.52
CA GLU A 68 23.48 10.89 19.17
C GLU A 68 22.52 10.05 20.00
N GLU A 69 21.90 9.05 19.39
CA GLU A 69 20.91 8.21 20.06
C GLU A 69 20.76 6.84 19.40
N GLY A 70 20.23 5.88 20.13
CA GLY A 70 19.88 4.57 19.60
C GLY A 70 18.67 3.99 20.32
N ALA A 71 17.79 3.31 19.56
CA ALA A 71 16.60 2.70 20.12
C ALA A 71 16.18 1.44 19.34
N PHE A 72 15.64 0.45 20.06
CA PHE A 72 14.90 -0.65 19.45
C PHE A 72 13.50 -0.17 19.05
N LYS A 73 13.09 -0.48 17.83
CA LYS A 73 11.78 -0.11 17.30
C LYS A 73 11.07 -1.31 16.72
N MET A 74 9.78 -1.44 17.01
CA MET A 74 8.89 -2.34 16.28
C MET A 74 8.34 -1.56 15.06
N ARG A 75 8.94 -1.76 13.89
CA ARG A 75 8.55 -1.05 12.66
C ARG A 75 7.21 -1.55 12.14
N GLN A 76 7.00 -2.86 12.21
CA GLN A 76 5.75 -3.46 11.78
C GLN A 76 5.33 -4.56 12.76
N LEU A 77 4.05 -4.55 13.08
CA LEU A 77 3.37 -5.62 13.81
C LEU A 77 1.95 -5.72 13.24
N ARG A 78 1.69 -6.76 12.45
CA ARG A 78 0.42 -6.93 11.73
C ARG A 78 -0.14 -8.32 11.95
N ILE A 79 -1.44 -8.37 12.16
CA ILE A 79 -2.22 -9.61 12.10
C ILE A 79 -3.03 -9.61 10.80
N GLU A 80 -3.01 -10.73 10.10
CA GLU A 80 -3.81 -10.91 8.87
C GLU A 80 -4.54 -12.25 8.93
N THR A 81 -5.83 -12.24 8.60
CA THR A 81 -6.60 -13.45 8.33
C THR A 81 -7.18 -13.38 6.93
N LYS A 82 -7.12 -14.49 6.21
CA LYS A 82 -7.72 -14.62 4.88
C LYS A 82 -8.09 -16.05 4.58
N GLY A 83 -9.08 -16.25 3.72
CA GLY A 83 -9.49 -17.58 3.30
C GLY A 83 -10.64 -17.56 2.31
N ASN A 84 -10.91 -18.74 1.74
CA ASN A 84 -12.04 -19.00 0.86
C ASN A 84 -13.10 -19.72 1.66
N ILE A 85 -14.27 -19.08 1.88
CA ILE A 85 -15.42 -19.71 2.54
C ILE A 85 -15.92 -20.86 1.64
N ASN A 86 -15.95 -20.60 0.33
CA ASN A 86 -16.26 -21.56 -0.72
C ASN A 86 -15.58 -21.12 -2.05
N ASN A 87 -15.90 -21.78 -3.17
CA ASN A 87 -15.26 -21.53 -4.46
C ASN A 87 -15.52 -20.13 -5.04
N TRP A 88 -16.54 -19.42 -4.57
CA TRP A 88 -16.92 -18.10 -5.08
C TRP A 88 -16.85 -16.98 -4.03
N LEU A 89 -16.69 -17.32 -2.74
CA LEU A 89 -16.70 -16.35 -1.65
C LEU A 89 -15.40 -16.44 -0.85
N SER A 90 -14.70 -15.33 -0.72
CA SER A 90 -13.47 -15.16 0.06
C SER A 90 -13.58 -13.99 1.02
N TYR A 91 -12.68 -13.93 1.99
CA TYR A 91 -12.57 -12.80 2.90
C TYR A 91 -11.10 -12.48 3.16
N ARG A 92 -10.83 -11.24 3.55
CA ARG A 92 -9.52 -10.79 4.00
C ARG A 92 -9.65 -9.72 5.05
N TYR A 93 -8.90 -9.87 6.14
CA TYR A 93 -8.76 -8.88 7.18
C TYR A 93 -7.29 -8.72 7.53
N ARG A 94 -6.81 -7.47 7.64
CA ARG A 94 -5.45 -7.14 8.05
C ARG A 94 -5.45 -5.90 8.92
N GLN A 95 -4.79 -5.99 10.08
CA GLN A 95 -4.69 -4.91 11.04
C GLN A 95 -3.25 -4.72 11.52
N ARG A 96 -2.83 -3.48 11.66
CA ARG A 96 -1.58 -3.08 12.31
C ARG A 96 -1.82 -2.93 13.80
N LEU A 97 -1.15 -3.76 14.61
CA LEU A 97 -1.31 -3.75 16.06
C LEU A 97 -0.51 -2.61 16.75
N ASN A 98 0.42 -2.00 16.03
CA ASN A 98 1.23 -0.86 16.47
C ASN A 98 0.67 0.50 15.98
N ARG A 99 -0.59 0.58 15.60
CA ARG A 99 -1.30 1.81 15.20
C ARG A 99 -2.54 2.01 16.07
N SER A 100 -2.99 3.27 16.14
CA SER A 100 -4.19 3.62 16.90
C SER A 100 -5.44 2.90 16.40
N ASN A 101 -6.25 2.43 17.32
CA ASN A 101 -7.57 1.83 17.07
C ASN A 101 -8.71 2.86 17.16
N ASP A 102 -8.40 4.14 17.24
CA ASP A 102 -9.41 5.19 17.22
C ASP A 102 -9.98 5.33 15.80
N SER A 103 -11.30 5.24 15.69
CA SER A 103 -12.06 5.46 14.45
C SER A 103 -12.79 6.80 14.42
N SER A 104 -12.65 7.62 15.48
CA SER A 104 -13.36 8.89 15.57
C SER A 104 -12.98 9.82 14.41
N GLY A 105 -14.00 10.33 13.72
CA GLY A 105 -13.85 11.21 12.57
C GLY A 105 -13.42 10.51 11.27
N ASN A 106 -13.39 9.18 11.22
CA ASN A 106 -13.20 8.44 9.98
C ASN A 106 -14.55 8.20 9.29
N ILE A 107 -14.61 8.42 7.97
CA ILE A 107 -15.86 8.34 7.20
C ILE A 107 -16.36 6.91 7.02
N ASP A 108 -15.45 5.94 7.04
CA ASP A 108 -15.78 4.50 6.95
C ASP A 108 -16.03 3.85 8.32
N ASN A 109 -15.99 4.62 9.41
CA ASN A 109 -16.10 4.16 10.80
C ASN A 109 -15.07 3.10 11.21
N LEU A 110 -14.00 2.92 10.45
CA LEU A 110 -12.92 1.99 10.75
C LEU A 110 -11.67 2.72 11.24
N PRO A 111 -10.96 2.18 12.24
CA PRO A 111 -9.68 2.73 12.66
C PRO A 111 -8.63 2.66 11.55
N THR A 112 -7.69 3.60 11.58
CA THR A 112 -6.56 3.65 10.62
C THR A 112 -5.59 2.46 10.78
N SER A 113 -5.67 1.74 11.90
CA SER A 113 -4.94 0.49 12.10
C SER A 113 -5.42 -0.64 11.18
N ILE A 114 -6.67 -0.61 10.72
CA ILE A 114 -7.21 -1.61 9.80
C ILE A 114 -6.81 -1.23 8.38
N ASP A 115 -5.95 -2.05 7.78
CA ASP A 115 -5.53 -1.91 6.38
C ASP A 115 -6.56 -2.52 5.43
N ILE A 116 -7.02 -3.73 5.73
CA ILE A 116 -7.92 -4.49 4.86
C ILE A 116 -9.03 -5.11 5.71
N ALA A 117 -10.28 -4.94 5.27
CA ALA A 117 -11.46 -5.58 5.84
C ALA A 117 -12.52 -5.71 4.75
N GLY A 118 -12.62 -6.89 4.12
CA GLY A 118 -13.53 -7.02 2.99
C GLY A 118 -13.79 -8.45 2.55
N ILE A 119 -14.69 -8.54 1.61
CA ILE A 119 -15.21 -9.78 1.05
C ILE A 119 -15.00 -9.78 -0.46
N GLY A 120 -14.46 -10.89 -0.98
CA GLY A 120 -14.29 -11.13 -2.40
C GLY A 120 -15.34 -12.11 -2.93
N VAL A 121 -15.94 -11.79 -4.07
CA VAL A 121 -16.95 -12.60 -4.75
C VAL A 121 -16.53 -12.85 -6.18
N LYS A 122 -16.43 -14.13 -6.60
CA LYS A 122 -16.25 -14.53 -7.99
C LYS A 122 -17.60 -14.69 -8.66
N LEU A 123 -17.84 -13.90 -9.70
CA LEU A 123 -19.12 -13.89 -10.43
C LEU A 123 -19.14 -14.87 -11.63
N GLY A 124 -17.98 -15.44 -11.97
CA GLY A 124 -17.81 -16.28 -13.16
C GLY A 124 -17.45 -15.45 -14.42
N LYS A 125 -17.13 -16.16 -15.51
CA LYS A 125 -16.72 -15.53 -16.79
C LYS A 125 -15.58 -14.51 -16.64
N GLY A 126 -14.66 -14.72 -15.69
CA GLY A 126 -13.55 -13.82 -15.42
C GLY A 126 -13.88 -12.62 -14.51
N PHE A 127 -15.15 -12.40 -14.14
CA PHE A 127 -15.52 -11.29 -13.27
C PHE A 127 -15.40 -11.63 -11.79
N SER A 128 -14.90 -10.67 -11.03
CA SER A 128 -14.83 -10.69 -9.56
C SER A 128 -15.13 -9.32 -8.97
N ILE A 129 -15.58 -9.31 -7.72
CA ILE A 129 -15.78 -8.09 -6.95
C ILE A 129 -15.11 -8.27 -5.59
N PHE A 130 -14.43 -7.23 -5.11
CA PHE A 130 -14.02 -7.11 -3.72
C PHE A 130 -14.67 -5.87 -3.12
N ALA A 131 -15.37 -6.06 -2.00
CA ALA A 131 -16.08 -4.99 -1.29
C ALA A 131 -15.54 -4.84 0.12
N GLY A 132 -15.29 -3.60 0.54
CA GLY A 132 -14.76 -3.24 1.86
C GLY A 132 -13.49 -2.42 1.79
N LYS A 133 -12.80 -2.30 2.94
CA LYS A 133 -11.52 -1.59 3.02
C LYS A 133 -10.42 -2.42 2.37
N GLN A 134 -9.66 -1.79 1.48
CA GLN A 134 -8.70 -2.47 0.62
C GLN A 134 -7.57 -1.54 0.20
N CYS A 135 -6.48 -2.11 -0.30
CA CYS A 135 -5.41 -1.34 -0.92
C CYS A 135 -5.91 -0.73 -2.23
N THR A 136 -5.60 0.54 -2.45
CA THR A 136 -5.87 1.19 -3.73
C THR A 136 -4.95 0.61 -4.80
N ALA A 137 -5.47 0.26 -5.97
CA ALA A 137 -4.71 -0.34 -7.05
C ALA A 137 -3.94 0.71 -7.86
N TYR A 138 -3.13 1.51 -7.17
CA TYR A 138 -2.37 2.59 -7.80
C TYR A 138 -1.31 2.12 -8.80
N GLY A 139 -1.05 0.82 -8.90
CA GLY A 139 -0.03 0.28 -9.80
C GLY A 139 1.39 0.42 -9.23
N GLY A 140 2.37 0.00 -10.04
CA GLY A 140 3.75 -0.16 -9.57
C GLY A 140 3.99 -1.57 -9.01
N ILE A 141 5.17 -2.09 -9.26
CA ILE A 141 5.60 -3.41 -8.75
C ILE A 141 5.81 -3.34 -7.24
N GLU A 142 6.32 -2.22 -6.75
CA GLU A 142 6.58 -2.00 -5.31
C GLU A 142 5.32 -2.14 -4.46
N PHE A 143 4.12 -1.78 -4.99
CA PHE A 143 2.84 -1.99 -4.30
C PHE A 143 2.47 -3.46 -4.08
N ASP A 144 2.98 -4.37 -4.92
CA ASP A 144 2.73 -5.80 -4.81
C ASP A 144 3.63 -6.45 -3.76
N LEU A 145 4.74 -5.80 -3.38
CA LEU A 145 5.70 -6.34 -2.43
C LEU A 145 5.12 -6.38 -1.01
N ASN A 146 5.37 -7.49 -0.33
CA ASN A 146 5.01 -7.60 1.07
C ASN A 146 5.94 -6.70 1.90
N PRO A 147 5.43 -5.95 2.90
CA PRO A 147 6.27 -5.18 3.81
C PRO A 147 7.40 -5.94 4.51
N ILE A 148 7.37 -7.27 4.55
CA ILE A 148 8.48 -8.08 5.06
C ILE A 148 9.61 -8.27 4.01
N GLU A 149 9.34 -8.00 2.75
CA GLU A 149 10.27 -8.16 1.62
C GLU A 149 10.98 -6.85 1.28
N ILE A 150 10.48 -5.74 1.80
CA ILE A 150 11.02 -4.40 1.54
C ILE A 150 11.31 -3.70 2.86
N TYR A 151 12.47 -3.07 2.94
CA TYR A 151 12.88 -2.37 4.15
C TYR A 151 12.11 -1.05 4.33
N GLU A 152 12.02 -0.27 3.27
CA GLU A 152 11.33 1.02 3.22
C GLU A 152 10.76 1.22 1.82
N TYR A 153 9.51 1.67 1.74
CA TYR A 153 8.88 2.01 0.48
C TYR A 153 9.42 3.35 -0.05
N SER A 154 9.24 3.58 -1.34
CA SER A 154 9.56 4.88 -1.93
C SER A 154 8.74 6.02 -1.30
N ASP A 155 9.27 7.24 -1.31
CA ASP A 155 8.60 8.42 -0.76
C ASP A 155 7.20 8.61 -1.34
N MET A 156 6.98 8.30 -2.61
CA MET A 156 5.68 8.36 -3.26
C MET A 156 4.68 7.44 -2.54
N ILE A 157 5.03 6.16 -2.34
CA ILE A 157 4.15 5.18 -1.69
C ILE A 157 3.92 5.50 -0.21
N GLU A 158 4.95 5.93 0.52
CA GLU A 158 4.82 6.29 1.94
C GLU A 158 3.88 7.50 2.14
N ASN A 159 3.82 8.41 1.18
CA ASN A 159 2.98 9.59 1.25
C ASN A 159 1.58 9.42 0.66
N MET A 160 1.29 8.32 -0.03
CA MET A 160 -0.04 8.05 -0.57
C MET A 160 -1.01 7.47 0.48
N SER A 161 -2.31 7.71 0.28
CA SER A 161 -3.36 7.06 1.08
C SER A 161 -3.71 5.72 0.47
N ASN A 162 -3.17 4.64 1.06
CA ASN A 162 -3.16 3.33 0.42
C ASN A 162 -4.36 2.43 0.76
N PHE A 163 -5.09 2.70 1.84
CA PHE A 163 -6.16 1.81 2.32
C PHE A 163 -7.46 2.58 2.45
N MET A 164 -8.37 2.34 1.51
CA MET A 164 -9.65 3.03 1.37
C MET A 164 -10.79 2.04 1.28
N THR A 165 -11.98 2.46 1.66
CA THR A 165 -13.20 1.64 1.63
C THR A 165 -13.97 1.85 0.33
N GLY A 166 -14.47 0.77 -0.26
CA GLY A 166 -15.28 0.81 -1.47
C GLY A 166 -15.29 -0.52 -2.23
N LEU A 167 -15.30 -0.45 -3.55
CA LEU A 167 -15.46 -1.58 -4.46
C LEU A 167 -14.29 -1.68 -5.43
N ASN A 168 -13.85 -2.91 -5.69
CA ASN A 168 -12.99 -3.27 -6.80
C ASN A 168 -13.72 -4.27 -7.69
N ILE A 169 -13.79 -4.00 -8.98
CA ILE A 169 -14.35 -4.88 -10.01
C ILE A 169 -13.17 -5.36 -10.84
N GLY A 170 -12.88 -6.64 -10.74
CA GLY A 170 -11.82 -7.31 -11.51
C GLY A 170 -12.41 -8.05 -12.72
N TYR A 171 -11.71 -7.99 -13.83
CA TYR A 171 -11.99 -8.77 -15.02
C TYR A 171 -10.72 -9.44 -15.55
N ASP A 172 -10.69 -10.76 -15.46
CA ASP A 172 -9.63 -11.59 -16.04
C ASP A 172 -9.91 -11.77 -17.54
N ILE A 173 -9.19 -11.01 -18.38
CA ILE A 173 -9.27 -11.14 -19.84
C ILE A 173 -8.82 -12.55 -20.26
N ASN A 174 -7.77 -13.03 -19.61
CA ASN A 174 -7.25 -14.39 -19.72
C ASN A 174 -6.41 -14.71 -18.48
N ALA A 175 -5.71 -15.85 -18.45
CA ALA A 175 -4.88 -16.27 -17.31
C ALA A 175 -3.71 -15.32 -16.99
N HIS A 176 -3.37 -14.41 -17.91
CA HIS A 176 -2.18 -13.55 -17.81
C HIS A 176 -2.50 -12.05 -17.83
N GLN A 177 -3.75 -11.67 -18.03
CA GLN A 177 -4.15 -10.27 -18.20
C GLN A 177 -5.39 -9.98 -17.37
N GLN A 178 -5.31 -8.99 -16.50
CA GLN A 178 -6.42 -8.57 -15.64
C GLN A 178 -6.60 -7.06 -15.70
N LEU A 179 -7.85 -6.63 -15.77
CA LEU A 179 -8.27 -5.25 -15.57
C LEU A 179 -8.98 -5.13 -14.23
N ASN A 180 -8.73 -4.04 -13.51
CA ASN A 180 -9.43 -3.69 -12.29
C ASN A 180 -9.97 -2.28 -12.40
N LEU A 181 -11.24 -2.10 -12.07
CA LEU A 181 -11.86 -0.81 -11.86
C LEU A 181 -12.16 -0.70 -10.35
N GLN A 182 -11.48 0.22 -9.68
CA GLN A 182 -11.77 0.53 -8.28
C GLN A 182 -12.55 1.83 -8.16
N ILE A 183 -13.51 1.82 -7.23
CA ILE A 183 -14.28 2.99 -6.81
C ILE A 183 -14.22 2.98 -5.28
N LEU A 184 -13.39 3.83 -4.70
CA LEU A 184 -13.15 3.88 -3.27
C LEU A 184 -13.37 5.30 -2.73
N ASP A 185 -13.52 5.45 -1.43
CA ASP A 185 -13.46 6.75 -0.77
C ASP A 185 -12.11 7.43 -1.06
N SER A 186 -12.09 8.74 -1.23
CA SER A 186 -10.85 9.49 -1.51
C SER A 186 -10.04 9.80 -0.23
N ARG A 187 -10.62 9.60 0.93
CA ARG A 187 -10.00 9.86 2.23
C ARG A 187 -10.61 8.96 3.32
N ASN A 188 -9.87 8.71 4.38
CA ASN A 188 -10.38 8.01 5.57
C ASN A 188 -10.95 9.00 6.61
N GLY A 189 -10.27 10.13 6.83
CA GLY A 189 -10.70 11.13 7.79
C GLY A 189 -11.78 12.09 7.28
N SER A 190 -12.30 12.92 8.18
CA SER A 190 -13.13 14.05 7.79
C SER A 190 -12.37 15.00 6.84
N PHE A 191 -13.09 15.86 6.16
CA PHE A 191 -12.50 16.83 5.23
C PHE A 191 -11.47 17.73 5.95
N ASN A 192 -11.86 18.32 7.06
CA ASN A 192 -11.00 19.24 7.82
C ASN A 192 -9.74 18.51 8.34
N LYS A 193 -9.90 17.29 8.88
CA LYS A 193 -8.78 16.48 9.36
C LYS A 193 -7.79 16.11 8.24
N THR A 194 -8.30 15.89 7.02
CA THR A 194 -7.48 15.44 5.89
C THR A 194 -6.72 16.57 5.23
N TYR A 195 -7.35 17.75 5.12
CA TYR A 195 -6.82 18.88 4.37
C TYR A 195 -6.38 20.08 5.24
N GLY A 196 -6.42 19.93 6.57
CA GLY A 196 -5.94 20.95 7.49
C GLY A 196 -6.80 22.24 7.51
N VAL A 197 -8.05 22.15 7.07
CA VAL A 197 -8.97 23.29 7.04
C VAL A 197 -9.60 23.44 8.44
N GLU A 198 -8.84 23.90 9.41
CA GLU A 198 -9.37 24.31 10.71
C GLU A 198 -9.53 25.82 10.71
N THR A 199 -10.73 26.29 10.96
CA THR A 199 -11.02 27.71 11.16
C THR A 199 -10.89 28.02 12.64
N GLU A 200 -9.84 28.70 13.05
CA GLU A 200 -9.71 29.30 14.37
C GLU A 200 -10.63 30.49 14.38
N ASP A 201 -11.43 31.07 14.26
CA ASP A 201 -12.21 32.33 14.34
C ASP A 201 -13.44 32.43 13.43
N GLY A 202 -14.02 31.33 12.96
CA GLY A 202 -15.32 31.39 12.29
C GLY A 202 -15.28 31.97 10.86
N GLU A 203 -14.10 32.15 10.27
CA GLU A 203 -13.98 32.48 8.86
C GLU A 203 -14.31 31.24 7.99
N GLN A 204 -14.99 31.45 6.90
CA GLN A 204 -15.34 30.37 5.96
C GLN A 204 -14.07 29.76 5.38
N PRO A 205 -13.92 28.44 5.38
CA PRO A 205 -12.78 27.81 4.76
C PRO A 205 -12.72 28.18 3.28
N THR A 206 -11.55 28.53 2.79
CA THR A 206 -11.30 28.86 1.37
C THR A 206 -11.48 27.63 0.45
N ILE A 207 -11.56 26.44 1.05
CA ILE A 207 -11.72 25.15 0.35
C ILE A 207 -12.98 24.48 0.85
N GLU A 208 -13.88 24.14 -0.07
CA GLU A 208 -15.12 23.44 0.23
C GLU A 208 -14.99 21.94 -0.03
N SER A 209 -15.60 21.12 0.83
CA SER A 209 -15.67 19.66 0.62
C SER A 209 -16.41 19.34 -0.68
N GLY A 210 -15.88 18.41 -1.46
CA GLY A 210 -16.60 17.80 -2.57
C GLY A 210 -17.82 17.01 -2.08
N LYS A 211 -18.89 16.98 -2.90
CA LYS A 211 -20.13 16.25 -2.55
C LYS A 211 -19.93 14.73 -2.56
N LEU A 212 -19.03 14.23 -3.38
CA LEU A 212 -18.78 12.80 -3.58
C LEU A 212 -17.26 12.56 -3.58
N PRO A 213 -16.64 12.39 -2.38
CA PRO A 213 -15.22 12.24 -2.26
C PRO A 213 -14.79 10.81 -2.61
N LEU A 214 -14.72 10.51 -3.91
CA LEU A 214 -14.33 9.21 -4.43
C LEU A 214 -13.02 9.28 -5.22
N VAL A 215 -12.32 8.16 -5.22
CA VAL A 215 -11.24 7.84 -6.15
C VAL A 215 -11.70 6.74 -7.11
N TYR A 216 -11.44 6.97 -8.38
CA TYR A 216 -11.65 6.02 -9.47
C TYR A 216 -10.27 5.62 -9.99
N THR A 217 -9.99 4.33 -10.00
CA THR A 217 -8.71 3.79 -10.50
C THR A 217 -8.98 2.71 -11.52
N LEU A 218 -8.41 2.88 -12.69
CA LEU A 218 -8.28 1.81 -13.69
C LEU A 218 -6.87 1.24 -13.61
N ASN A 219 -6.78 -0.05 -13.39
CA ASN A 219 -5.51 -0.75 -13.26
C ASN A 219 -5.45 -1.93 -14.22
N TRP A 220 -4.32 -2.09 -14.91
CA TRP A 220 -4.04 -3.23 -15.76
C TRP A 220 -2.82 -3.99 -15.25
N ASN A 221 -3.01 -5.28 -14.98
CA ASN A 221 -1.98 -6.21 -14.57
C ASN A 221 -1.73 -7.21 -15.69
N GLY A 222 -0.52 -7.19 -16.24
CA GLY A 222 -0.07 -8.14 -17.25
C GLY A 222 1.04 -9.04 -16.72
N ASN A 223 1.06 -10.28 -17.20
CA ASN A 223 2.12 -11.25 -16.97
C ASN A 223 2.43 -11.96 -18.29
N PHE A 224 3.62 -11.72 -18.83
CA PHE A 224 4.07 -12.27 -20.10
C PHE A 224 5.09 -13.38 -19.84
N ASN A 225 4.58 -14.62 -19.76
CA ASN A 225 5.35 -15.85 -19.54
C ASN A 225 6.23 -15.85 -18.28
N ASP A 226 5.79 -15.16 -17.21
CA ASP A 226 6.53 -14.94 -15.97
C ASP A 226 7.88 -14.23 -16.14
N VAL A 227 8.22 -13.80 -17.35
CA VAL A 227 9.44 -13.08 -17.70
C VAL A 227 9.25 -11.57 -17.58
N PHE A 228 8.13 -11.06 -18.07
CA PHE A 228 7.83 -9.64 -18.00
C PHE A 228 6.45 -9.41 -17.40
N LYS A 229 6.39 -8.52 -16.40
CA LYS A 229 5.12 -8.16 -15.76
C LYS A 229 4.89 -6.67 -15.83
N THR A 230 3.62 -6.28 -15.89
CA THR A 230 3.19 -4.88 -15.86
C THR A 230 2.20 -4.66 -14.72
N ARG A 231 2.26 -3.45 -14.12
CA ARG A 231 1.34 -2.93 -13.12
C ARG A 231 1.06 -1.47 -13.43
N TRP A 232 0.19 -1.24 -14.40
CA TRP A 232 -0.12 0.11 -14.87
C TRP A 232 -1.45 0.57 -14.32
N SER A 233 -1.52 1.86 -14.00
CA SER A 233 -2.77 2.45 -13.54
C SER A 233 -2.92 3.91 -13.91
N ALA A 234 -4.18 4.33 -13.93
CA ALA A 234 -4.59 5.72 -13.99
C ALA A 234 -5.69 5.96 -12.96
N SER A 235 -5.56 7.01 -12.18
CA SER A 235 -6.52 7.36 -11.13
C SER A 235 -6.93 8.82 -11.20
N ILE A 236 -8.18 9.07 -10.84
CA ILE A 236 -8.71 10.40 -10.55
C ILE A 236 -9.38 10.36 -9.19
N MET A 237 -9.03 11.29 -8.32
CA MET A 237 -9.53 11.40 -6.96
C MET A 237 -10.13 12.79 -6.76
N ASN A 238 -11.37 12.85 -6.30
CA ASN A 238 -11.95 14.12 -5.86
C ASN A 238 -11.45 14.45 -4.44
N GLU A 239 -10.68 15.52 -4.33
CA GLU A 239 -10.13 15.99 -3.05
C GLU A 239 -11.03 17.01 -2.37
N ALA A 240 -11.47 18.00 -3.13
CA ALA A 240 -12.37 19.07 -2.69
C ALA A 240 -13.24 19.52 -3.87
N LYS A 241 -14.11 20.50 -3.65
CA LYS A 241 -14.87 21.12 -4.72
C LYS A 241 -13.91 21.75 -5.74
N ASP A 242 -14.06 21.34 -7.01
CA ASP A 242 -13.22 21.78 -8.14
C ASP A 242 -11.71 21.46 -8.00
N LYS A 243 -11.35 20.58 -7.08
CA LYS A 243 -9.99 20.09 -6.87
C LYS A 243 -9.92 18.58 -7.00
N ASN A 244 -9.08 18.12 -7.93
CA ASN A 244 -8.86 16.70 -8.18
C ASN A 244 -7.37 16.39 -8.15
N LEU A 245 -7.06 15.17 -7.68
CA LEU A 245 -5.77 14.55 -7.84
C LEU A 245 -5.84 13.61 -9.04
N TYR A 246 -4.83 13.68 -9.90
CA TYR A 246 -4.60 12.75 -11.00
C TYR A 246 -3.32 11.97 -10.69
N TYR A 247 -3.38 10.66 -10.86
CA TYR A 247 -2.23 9.80 -10.60
C TYR A 247 -2.07 8.77 -11.71
N PHE A 248 -0.81 8.54 -12.12
CA PHE A 248 -0.42 7.55 -13.12
C PHE A 248 0.75 6.74 -12.60
N ALA A 249 0.72 5.44 -12.81
CA ALA A 249 1.86 4.56 -12.55
C ALA A 249 2.11 3.59 -13.70
N PHE A 250 3.39 3.33 -13.95
CA PHE A 250 3.87 2.37 -14.94
C PHE A 250 4.93 1.48 -14.26
N GLY A 251 4.47 0.40 -13.64
CA GLY A 251 5.32 -0.60 -13.04
C GLY A 251 5.67 -1.70 -14.02
N ASN A 252 6.94 -2.03 -14.13
CA ASN A 252 7.45 -3.07 -15.02
C ASN A 252 8.47 -3.93 -14.28
N GLU A 253 8.32 -5.24 -14.36
CA GLU A 253 9.27 -6.21 -13.81
C GLU A 253 9.81 -7.10 -14.92
N LEU A 254 11.13 -7.24 -14.97
CA LEU A 254 11.83 -8.21 -15.80
C LEU A 254 12.40 -9.29 -14.90
N ASN A 255 11.96 -10.52 -15.11
CA ASN A 255 12.38 -11.69 -14.34
C ASN A 255 13.04 -12.72 -15.25
N LEU A 256 14.36 -12.80 -15.19
CA LEU A 256 15.18 -13.79 -15.89
C LEU A 256 15.74 -14.79 -14.87
N ASN A 257 16.15 -15.98 -15.33
CA ASN A 257 16.60 -17.08 -14.45
C ASN A 257 17.61 -16.69 -13.34
N LYS A 258 18.44 -15.68 -13.57
CA LYS A 258 19.50 -15.23 -12.65
C LYS A 258 19.47 -13.72 -12.38
N PHE A 259 18.47 -13.03 -12.90
CA PHE A 259 18.39 -11.59 -12.82
C PHE A 259 16.92 -11.17 -12.69
N ASN A 260 16.60 -10.42 -11.64
CA ASN A 260 15.32 -9.79 -11.45
C ASN A 260 15.55 -8.29 -11.31
N MET A 261 14.76 -7.51 -12.02
CA MET A 261 14.77 -6.05 -11.95
C MET A 261 13.33 -5.56 -12.11
N PHE A 262 12.96 -4.56 -11.33
CA PHE A 262 11.75 -3.79 -11.60
C PHE A 262 12.06 -2.30 -11.72
N LEU A 263 11.20 -1.62 -12.44
CA LEU A 263 11.22 -0.18 -12.62
C LEU A 263 9.80 0.34 -12.51
N ASP A 264 9.57 1.19 -11.53
CA ASP A 264 8.32 1.91 -11.35
C ASP A 264 8.52 3.38 -11.69
N PHE A 265 7.64 3.90 -12.52
CA PHE A 265 7.52 5.32 -12.77
C PHE A 265 6.15 5.76 -12.27
N MET A 266 6.13 6.81 -11.46
CA MET A 266 4.92 7.33 -10.86
C MET A 266 4.85 8.84 -11.03
N TYR A 267 3.65 9.34 -11.32
CA TYR A 267 3.37 10.77 -11.42
C TYR A 267 2.05 11.08 -10.76
N SER A 268 2.01 12.12 -9.94
CA SER A 268 0.78 12.69 -9.43
C SER A 268 0.71 14.19 -9.67
N LYS A 269 -0.50 14.68 -9.91
CA LYS A 269 -0.85 16.09 -9.83
C LYS A 269 -1.98 16.23 -8.84
N GLU A 270 -1.69 16.84 -7.71
CA GLU A 270 -2.62 17.03 -6.60
C GLU A 270 -3.28 18.41 -6.69
N GLY A 271 -4.58 18.46 -6.61
CA GLY A 271 -5.31 19.73 -6.54
C GLY A 271 -5.04 20.48 -5.23
N ILE A 272 -4.71 19.72 -4.17
CA ILE A 272 -4.33 20.23 -2.86
C ILE A 272 -3.10 19.44 -2.41
N ASP A 273 -2.04 20.12 -1.99
CA ASP A 273 -0.85 19.50 -1.39
C ASP A 273 -1.19 18.94 0.00
N ARG A 274 -1.89 17.80 0.01
CA ARG A 274 -2.44 17.16 1.21
C ARG A 274 -1.38 16.83 2.26
N LYS A 275 -0.16 16.50 1.84
CA LYS A 275 0.94 16.13 2.74
C LYS A 275 1.80 17.33 3.15
N GLY A 276 1.56 18.49 2.58
CA GLY A 276 2.28 19.71 2.87
C GLY A 276 3.74 19.71 2.42
N ILE A 277 4.15 18.83 1.50
CA ILE A 277 5.54 18.70 1.04
C ILE A 277 5.94 19.95 0.26
N MET A 278 5.15 20.30 -0.77
CA MET A 278 5.39 21.51 -1.56
C MET A 278 5.14 22.77 -0.72
N THR A 279 4.12 22.75 0.13
CA THR A 279 3.83 23.83 1.07
C THR A 279 5.03 24.11 1.97
N GLY A 280 5.70 23.06 2.46
CA GLY A 280 6.91 23.19 3.28
C GLY A 280 8.13 23.76 2.52
N ILE A 281 8.17 23.57 1.18
CA ILE A 281 9.23 24.11 0.32
C ILE A 281 8.96 25.56 -0.06
N THR A 282 7.72 25.87 -0.44
CA THR A 282 7.32 27.20 -0.96
C THR A 282 6.95 28.19 0.13
N GLY A 283 6.80 27.75 1.36
CA GLY A 283 6.28 28.51 2.48
C GLY A 283 4.77 28.40 2.62
N SER A 284 4.30 28.54 3.86
CA SER A 284 2.88 28.49 4.18
C SER A 284 2.13 29.63 3.50
N MET A 285 1.09 29.32 2.78
CA MET A 285 0.17 30.31 2.23
C MET A 285 -1.09 30.37 3.10
N GLU A 286 -1.19 31.35 3.97
CA GLU A 286 -2.41 31.74 4.70
C GLU A 286 -3.20 30.57 5.34
N GLY A 287 -2.51 29.68 6.05
CA GLY A 287 -3.15 28.63 6.85
C GLY A 287 -3.68 27.42 6.08
N HIS A 288 -3.43 27.28 4.79
CA HIS A 288 -3.78 26.10 4.01
C HIS A 288 -2.62 25.60 3.13
N ASN A 289 -2.70 24.35 2.71
CA ASN A 289 -1.72 23.73 1.84
C ASN A 289 -1.74 24.33 0.42
N ALA A 290 -0.59 24.33 -0.24
CA ALA A 290 -0.45 24.77 -1.63
C ALA A 290 -1.41 24.00 -2.57
N PHE A 291 -1.78 24.64 -3.67
CA PHE A 291 -2.62 24.06 -4.69
C PHE A 291 -1.80 23.61 -5.89
N ASP A 292 -2.36 22.66 -6.67
CA ASP A 292 -1.82 22.18 -7.92
C ASP A 292 -0.37 21.69 -7.85
N ALA A 293 -0.03 20.99 -6.74
CA ALA A 293 1.27 20.38 -6.54
C ALA A 293 1.47 19.17 -7.47
N GLY A 294 2.68 19.01 -8.02
CA GLY A 294 3.03 17.88 -8.87
C GLY A 294 4.21 17.09 -8.31
N TYR A 295 4.12 15.78 -8.34
CA TYR A 295 5.13 14.84 -7.87
C TYR A 295 5.40 13.78 -8.93
N PHE A 296 6.66 13.33 -9.00
CA PHE A 296 7.03 12.16 -9.79
C PHE A 296 8.14 11.36 -9.07
N SER A 297 8.16 10.07 -9.28
CA SER A 297 9.10 9.13 -8.69
C SER A 297 9.44 8.02 -9.69
#